data_a21414c963c2d5032b2f63ad722178c6
#
_entry.id   a21414c963c2d5032b2f63ad722178c6
#
_cell.length_a   1.000
_cell.length_b   1.000
_cell.length_c   1.000
_cell.angle_alpha   90.00
_cell.angle_beta   90.00
_cell.angle_gamma   90.00
#
_symmetry.space_group_name_H-M   'P 1'
#
loop_
_entity.id
_entity.type
_entity.pdbx_description
1 polymer ?
#
loop_
_entity_poly.entity_id
_entity_poly.type
_entity_poly.pdbx_seq_one_letter_code
_entity_poly.pdbx_strand_id
1 'polypeptide(L)'
;MATNESKHSWMDEGFTSYIDDVALNVVLKQGKSLPNAGAYKDYFKWIATGLEEPMTTHADRFKYNTGYGMSAYDKGSIFLSQLQYVIGKENFDNTLKRYFNDWSFKHPKPNDFIRSAEKVSGLELDWYLLDWAQSTMTIDYSINSLYGVDNKTRVVLKRIGQMGMPIDLRVELLNGEILDYNIPMTKMRGSKPVSSSTVLKSWSWAKPYYELWIDIDSKNISKITIDPKNEMADINRNNNYLVL
;
A
#
# COMPACT_ATOMS: atom_id res chain seq x y z
N MET A 1 -22.15 5.70 11.15
CA MET A 1 -21.24 6.83 11.40
C MET A 1 -21.58 7.90 10.40
N ALA A 2 -21.46 9.16 10.76
CA ALA A 2 -21.69 10.29 9.84
C ALA A 2 -20.45 11.18 9.87
N THR A 3 -19.63 11.10 8.86
CA THR A 3 -18.48 11.98 8.68
C THR A 3 -18.93 13.34 8.12
N ASN A 4 -18.06 14.32 8.13
CA ASN A 4 -18.33 15.57 7.41
C ASN A 4 -17.97 15.36 5.93
N GLU A 5 -18.95 15.03 5.11
CA GLU A 5 -18.80 14.66 3.70
C GLU A 5 -18.17 15.79 2.86
N SER A 6 -18.46 17.05 3.16
CA SER A 6 -17.86 18.18 2.45
C SER A 6 -16.34 18.31 2.70
N LYS A 7 -15.88 17.93 3.92
CA LYS A 7 -14.47 18.03 4.31
C LYS A 7 -13.69 16.73 4.11
N HIS A 8 -14.38 15.61 4.19
CA HIS A 8 -13.77 14.27 4.24
C HIS A 8 -14.58 13.29 3.40
N SER A 9 -14.96 13.69 2.17
CA SER A 9 -15.78 12.88 1.25
C SER A 9 -15.23 11.46 1.06
N TRP A 10 -13.92 11.30 1.02
CA TRP A 10 -13.25 10.01 0.88
C TRP A 10 -13.49 9.06 2.07
N MET A 11 -13.82 9.58 3.26
CA MET A 11 -14.17 8.74 4.43
C MET A 11 -15.58 8.16 4.34
N ASP A 12 -16.45 8.72 3.53
CA ASP A 12 -17.77 8.20 3.25
C ASP A 12 -17.72 7.35 1.96
N GLU A 13 -17.45 7.97 0.85
CA GLU A 13 -17.49 7.37 -0.49
C GLU A 13 -16.42 6.29 -0.69
N GLY A 14 -15.20 6.53 -0.22
CA GLY A 14 -14.08 5.58 -0.35
C GLY A 14 -14.27 4.34 0.52
N PHE A 15 -14.78 4.51 1.74
CA PHE A 15 -15.09 3.38 2.63
C PHE A 15 -16.23 2.54 2.06
N THR A 16 -17.28 3.18 1.57
CA THR A 16 -18.41 2.49 0.95
C THR A 16 -17.96 1.73 -0.29
N SER A 17 -17.21 2.37 -1.20
CA SER A 17 -16.68 1.74 -2.42
C SER A 17 -15.82 0.51 -2.10
N TYR A 18 -14.92 0.61 -1.11
CA TYR A 18 -14.10 -0.52 -0.68
C TYR A 18 -14.96 -1.67 -0.14
N ILE A 19 -15.90 -1.37 0.75
CA ILE A 19 -16.76 -2.40 1.36
C ILE A 19 -17.66 -3.05 0.33
N ASP A 20 -18.21 -2.29 -0.62
CA ASP A 20 -19.03 -2.82 -1.71
C ASP A 20 -18.25 -3.82 -2.58
N ASP A 21 -17.04 -3.46 -2.99
CA ASP A 21 -16.17 -4.36 -3.78
C ASP A 21 -15.84 -5.64 -3.02
N VAL A 22 -15.51 -5.54 -1.73
CA VAL A 22 -15.23 -6.71 -0.87
C VAL A 22 -16.49 -7.56 -0.68
N ALA A 23 -17.64 -6.94 -0.39
CA ALA A 23 -18.90 -7.63 -0.20
C ALA A 23 -19.34 -8.36 -1.48
N LEU A 24 -19.28 -7.71 -2.64
CA LEU A 24 -19.58 -8.31 -3.94
C LEU A 24 -18.65 -9.48 -4.25
N ASN A 25 -17.35 -9.35 -3.97
CA ASN A 25 -16.41 -10.45 -4.14
C ASN A 25 -16.79 -11.69 -3.32
N VAL A 26 -17.24 -11.48 -2.08
CA VAL A 26 -17.66 -12.58 -1.18
C VAL A 26 -19.01 -13.15 -1.61
N VAL A 27 -20.03 -12.31 -1.78
CA VAL A 27 -21.41 -12.73 -2.09
C VAL A 27 -21.49 -13.44 -3.44
N LEU A 28 -20.80 -12.90 -4.44
CA LEU A 28 -20.77 -13.47 -5.78
C LEU A 28 -19.69 -14.53 -5.99
N LYS A 29 -18.93 -14.86 -4.93
CA LYS A 29 -17.84 -15.85 -4.95
C LYS A 29 -16.84 -15.63 -6.11
N GLN A 30 -16.47 -14.36 -6.36
CA GLN A 30 -15.61 -13.99 -7.49
C GLN A 30 -14.16 -14.46 -7.34
N GLY A 31 -13.69 -14.72 -6.12
CA GLY A 31 -12.33 -15.21 -5.84
C GLY A 31 -11.21 -14.21 -6.18
N LYS A 32 -11.51 -12.92 -6.28
CA LYS A 32 -10.52 -11.89 -6.58
C LYS A 32 -9.61 -11.65 -5.38
N SER A 33 -8.30 -11.66 -5.59
CA SER A 33 -7.31 -11.29 -4.57
C SER A 33 -7.32 -9.79 -4.27
N LEU A 34 -7.63 -8.95 -5.27
CA LEU A 34 -7.79 -7.51 -5.16
C LEU A 34 -9.19 -7.12 -5.64
N PRO A 35 -10.21 -7.12 -4.76
CA PRO A 35 -11.59 -6.86 -5.14
C PRO A 35 -11.80 -5.53 -5.85
N ASN A 36 -11.13 -4.47 -5.37
CA ASN A 36 -11.20 -3.10 -5.92
C ASN A 36 -10.16 -2.81 -7.03
N ALA A 37 -9.75 -3.81 -7.82
CA ALA A 37 -8.81 -3.62 -8.93
C ALA A 37 -9.28 -2.59 -9.97
N GLY A 38 -10.59 -2.35 -10.08
CA GLY A 38 -11.16 -1.29 -10.92
C GLY A 38 -10.67 0.09 -10.48
N ALA A 39 -10.74 0.38 -9.19
CA ALA A 39 -10.28 1.64 -8.62
C ALA A 39 -8.78 1.89 -8.92
N TYR A 40 -7.92 0.87 -8.80
CA TYR A 40 -6.50 0.99 -9.17
C TYR A 40 -6.30 1.37 -10.64
N LYS A 41 -7.04 0.71 -11.55
CA LYS A 41 -6.94 0.99 -12.98
C LYS A 41 -7.31 2.43 -13.31
N ASP A 42 -8.36 2.97 -12.69
CA ASP A 42 -8.83 4.30 -12.97
C ASP A 42 -7.97 5.37 -12.26
N TYR A 43 -7.50 5.08 -11.04
CA TYR A 43 -6.51 5.88 -10.34
C TYR A 43 -5.20 6.05 -11.15
N PHE A 44 -4.65 4.97 -11.71
CA PHE A 44 -3.42 5.07 -12.52
C PHE A 44 -3.61 5.93 -13.78
N LYS A 45 -4.77 5.84 -14.43
CA LYS A 45 -5.09 6.73 -15.56
C LYS A 45 -5.19 8.19 -15.13
N TRP A 46 -5.81 8.42 -13.97
CA TRP A 46 -5.98 9.77 -13.44
C TRP A 46 -4.65 10.43 -13.07
N ILE A 47 -3.78 9.72 -12.36
CA ILE A 47 -2.43 10.23 -12.02
C ILE A 47 -1.66 10.63 -13.28
N ALA A 48 -1.74 9.83 -14.34
CA ALA A 48 -1.04 10.09 -15.59
C ALA A 48 -1.45 11.44 -16.24
N THR A 49 -2.60 12.02 -15.85
CA THR A 49 -3.03 13.34 -16.31
C THR A 49 -2.31 14.50 -15.63
N GLY A 50 -1.70 14.27 -14.46
CA GLY A 50 -1.11 15.33 -13.61
C GLY A 50 -2.14 16.27 -12.97
N LEU A 51 -3.42 15.93 -12.97
CA LEU A 51 -4.52 16.75 -12.45
C LEU A 51 -5.00 16.32 -11.06
N GLU A 52 -4.28 15.43 -10.42
CA GLU A 52 -4.62 14.92 -9.09
C GLU A 52 -4.59 16.04 -8.04
N GLU A 53 -5.56 16.02 -7.13
CA GLU A 53 -5.64 16.89 -5.97
C GLU A 53 -5.68 16.05 -4.68
N PRO A 54 -5.20 16.58 -3.53
CA PRO A 54 -5.25 15.84 -2.26
C PRO A 54 -6.66 15.41 -1.90
N MET A 55 -6.81 14.21 -1.33
CA MET A 55 -8.13 13.70 -0.87
C MET A 55 -8.78 14.60 0.20
N THR A 56 -7.98 15.41 0.90
CA THR A 56 -8.46 16.37 1.90
C THR A 56 -8.95 17.68 1.29
N THR A 57 -8.93 17.83 -0.03
CA THR A 57 -9.55 18.97 -0.72
C THR A 57 -11.04 18.99 -0.39
N HIS A 58 -11.56 20.16 0.03
CA HIS A 58 -12.99 20.34 0.31
C HIS A 58 -13.82 20.04 -0.96
N ALA A 59 -14.95 19.37 -0.84
CA ALA A 59 -15.77 18.92 -1.97
C ALA A 59 -16.04 20.05 -3.00
N ASP A 60 -16.38 21.24 -2.53
CA ASP A 60 -16.70 22.41 -3.37
C ASP A 60 -15.44 23.10 -3.99
N ARG A 61 -14.23 22.62 -3.67
CA ARG A 61 -12.98 23.24 -4.10
C ARG A 61 -12.20 22.43 -5.11
N PHE A 62 -12.64 21.22 -5.43
CA PHE A 62 -12.05 20.45 -6.51
C PHE A 62 -12.19 21.20 -7.83
N LYS A 63 -11.10 21.28 -8.58
CA LYS A 63 -11.07 21.97 -9.86
C LYS A 63 -11.97 21.29 -10.92
N TYR A 64 -12.10 19.96 -10.82
CA TYR A 64 -12.89 19.15 -11.74
C TYR A 64 -13.74 18.13 -10.97
N ASN A 65 -14.98 17.91 -11.40
CA ASN A 65 -15.84 16.85 -10.83
C ASN A 65 -15.20 15.46 -10.94
N THR A 66 -14.48 15.18 -12.03
CA THR A 66 -13.72 13.95 -12.18
C THR A 66 -12.67 13.82 -11.09
N GLY A 67 -11.95 14.93 -10.76
CA GLY A 67 -10.97 14.93 -9.66
C GLY A 67 -11.61 14.61 -8.30
N TYR A 68 -12.79 15.16 -8.03
CA TYR A 68 -13.57 14.82 -6.84
C TYR A 68 -13.91 13.32 -6.82
N GLY A 69 -14.51 12.78 -7.90
CA GLY A 69 -14.86 11.36 -7.99
C GLY A 69 -13.66 10.45 -7.78
N MET A 70 -12.56 10.70 -8.49
CA MET A 70 -11.33 9.91 -8.37
C MET A 70 -10.73 9.95 -6.95
N SER A 71 -10.78 11.11 -6.30
CA SER A 71 -10.25 11.27 -4.93
C SER A 71 -11.15 10.67 -3.88
N ALA A 72 -12.47 10.87 -3.97
CA ALA A 72 -13.41 10.42 -2.96
C ALA A 72 -13.66 8.91 -3.03
N TYR A 73 -13.90 8.36 -4.22
CA TYR A 73 -14.27 6.97 -4.43
C TYR A 73 -13.04 6.08 -4.63
N ASP A 74 -12.31 6.26 -5.74
CA ASP A 74 -11.24 5.34 -6.13
C ASP A 74 -10.04 5.43 -5.22
N LYS A 75 -9.45 6.62 -5.03
CA LYS A 75 -8.29 6.80 -4.15
C LYS A 75 -8.66 6.51 -2.69
N GLY A 76 -9.89 6.84 -2.26
CA GLY A 76 -10.42 6.50 -0.94
C GLY A 76 -10.52 4.99 -0.73
N SER A 77 -10.99 4.23 -1.72
CA SER A 77 -11.00 2.76 -1.69
C SER A 77 -9.58 2.18 -1.66
N ILE A 78 -8.67 2.72 -2.49
CA ILE A 78 -7.25 2.31 -2.51
C ILE A 78 -6.58 2.61 -1.17
N PHE A 79 -6.88 3.74 -0.53
CA PHE A 79 -6.37 4.07 0.80
C PHE A 79 -6.63 2.93 1.80
N LEU A 80 -7.81 2.32 1.78
CA LEU A 80 -8.11 1.19 2.67
C LEU A 80 -7.33 -0.08 2.29
N SER A 81 -7.22 -0.39 1.01
CA SER A 81 -6.43 -1.54 0.55
C SER A 81 -4.94 -1.38 0.89
N GLN A 82 -4.41 -0.17 0.73
CA GLN A 82 -3.02 0.12 1.07
C GLN A 82 -2.77 0.08 2.57
N LEU A 83 -3.74 0.51 3.39
CA LEU A 83 -3.64 0.35 4.83
C LEU A 83 -3.61 -1.13 5.22
N GLN A 84 -4.47 -1.97 4.59
CA GLN A 84 -4.43 -3.41 4.76
C GLN A 84 -3.05 -3.99 4.40
N TYR A 85 -2.46 -3.55 3.30
CA TYR A 85 -1.11 -3.95 2.89
C TYR A 85 -0.05 -3.58 3.94
N VAL A 86 -0.14 -2.38 4.52
CA VAL A 86 0.82 -1.85 5.52
C VAL A 86 0.74 -2.59 6.86
N ILE A 87 -0.48 -2.80 7.39
CA ILE A 87 -0.68 -3.35 8.74
C ILE A 87 -1.00 -4.85 8.78
N GLY A 88 -1.25 -5.45 7.61
CA GLY A 88 -1.68 -6.83 7.46
C GLY A 88 -3.19 -7.02 7.61
N LYS A 89 -3.73 -8.05 6.95
CA LYS A 89 -5.19 -8.29 6.86
C LYS A 89 -5.87 -8.43 8.22
N GLU A 90 -5.30 -9.21 9.13
CA GLU A 90 -5.91 -9.43 10.45
C GLU A 90 -6.03 -8.13 11.26
N ASN A 91 -4.94 -7.35 11.30
CA ASN A 91 -4.96 -6.04 11.96
C ASN A 91 -5.94 -5.08 11.28
N PHE A 92 -6.03 -5.13 9.95
CA PHE A 92 -6.97 -4.30 9.21
C PHE A 92 -8.44 -4.66 9.53
N ASP A 93 -8.78 -5.94 9.50
CA ASP A 93 -10.14 -6.42 9.84
C ASP A 93 -10.51 -6.03 11.29
N ASN A 94 -9.58 -6.16 12.22
CA ASN A 94 -9.77 -5.75 13.62
C ASN A 94 -9.84 -4.22 13.77
N THR A 95 -9.13 -3.47 12.93
CA THR A 95 -9.23 -2.00 12.87
C THR A 95 -10.63 -1.56 12.46
N LEU A 96 -11.20 -2.15 11.41
CA LEU A 96 -12.55 -1.83 10.95
C LEU A 96 -13.59 -2.13 12.04
N LYS A 97 -13.48 -3.29 12.71
CA LYS A 97 -14.37 -3.66 13.84
C LYS A 97 -14.25 -2.68 15.00
N ARG A 98 -13.00 -2.33 15.39
CA ARG A 98 -12.75 -1.36 16.45
C ARG A 98 -13.31 0.01 16.12
N TYR A 99 -13.00 0.50 14.91
CA TYR A 99 -13.48 1.78 14.43
C TYR A 99 -15.01 1.86 14.43
N PHE A 100 -15.68 0.80 13.97
CA PHE A 100 -17.13 0.71 14.02
C PHE A 100 -17.65 0.76 15.45
N ASN A 101 -17.09 -0.01 16.37
CA ASN A 101 -17.53 -0.06 17.77
C ASN A 101 -17.31 1.27 18.50
N ASP A 102 -16.17 1.93 18.29
CA ASP A 102 -15.81 3.17 18.99
C ASP A 102 -16.58 4.37 18.43
N TRP A 103 -16.96 4.35 17.14
CA TRP A 103 -17.49 5.50 16.41
C TRP A 103 -18.90 5.33 15.85
N SER A 104 -19.61 4.22 16.12
CA SER A 104 -21.01 4.07 15.77
C SER A 104 -21.85 5.22 16.38
N PHE A 105 -22.73 5.81 15.57
CA PHE A 105 -23.58 6.96 15.94
C PHE A 105 -22.82 8.24 16.33
N LYS A 106 -21.54 8.36 15.95
CA LYS A 106 -20.69 9.52 16.17
C LYS A 106 -20.18 10.10 14.86
N HIS A 107 -19.38 11.18 14.94
CA HIS A 107 -18.84 11.95 13.81
C HIS A 107 -17.30 11.86 13.78
N PRO A 108 -16.71 10.74 13.33
CA PRO A 108 -15.27 10.58 13.31
C PRO A 108 -14.60 11.47 12.24
N LYS A 109 -13.31 11.73 12.47
CA LYS A 109 -12.42 12.42 11.56
C LYS A 109 -11.31 11.46 11.08
N PRO A 110 -10.51 11.81 10.05
CA PRO A 110 -9.43 10.97 9.56
C PRO A 110 -8.50 10.41 10.64
N ASN A 111 -8.08 11.27 11.57
CA ASN A 111 -7.20 10.84 12.66
C ASN A 111 -7.82 9.79 13.58
N ASP A 112 -9.14 9.76 13.73
CA ASP A 112 -9.83 8.80 14.60
C ASP A 112 -9.74 7.39 13.99
N PHE A 113 -9.81 7.28 12.66
CA PHE A 113 -9.61 6.03 11.96
C PHE A 113 -8.15 5.56 12.06
N ILE A 114 -7.20 6.45 11.79
CA ILE A 114 -5.76 6.11 11.88
C ILE A 114 -5.38 5.69 13.30
N ARG A 115 -5.85 6.40 14.33
CA ARG A 115 -5.63 6.00 15.74
C ARG A 115 -6.22 4.63 16.08
N SER A 116 -7.34 4.27 15.45
CA SER A 116 -7.91 2.92 15.62
C SER A 116 -6.96 1.87 15.00
N ALA A 117 -6.37 2.16 13.84
CA ALA A 117 -5.39 1.30 13.19
C ALA A 117 -4.09 1.17 13.99
N GLU A 118 -3.58 2.28 14.52
CA GLU A 118 -2.39 2.30 15.38
C GLU A 118 -2.57 1.49 16.65
N LYS A 119 -3.72 1.64 17.32
CA LYS A 119 -4.04 0.88 18.53
C LYS A 119 -4.17 -0.61 18.32
N VAL A 120 -4.57 -1.03 17.11
CA VAL A 120 -4.71 -2.46 16.77
C VAL A 120 -3.39 -3.04 16.30
N SER A 121 -2.67 -2.33 15.43
CA SER A 121 -1.46 -2.84 14.80
C SER A 121 -0.20 -2.64 15.64
N GLY A 122 -0.20 -1.65 16.54
CA GLY A 122 1.00 -1.22 17.28
C GLY A 122 2.00 -0.45 16.41
N LEU A 123 1.60 -0.04 15.21
CA LEU A 123 2.45 0.69 14.27
C LEU A 123 2.15 2.18 14.28
N GLU A 124 3.14 3.02 14.01
CA GLU A 124 2.97 4.46 13.78
C GLU A 124 2.47 4.71 12.36
N LEU A 125 1.33 5.39 12.21
CA LEU A 125 0.64 5.58 10.94
C LEU A 125 0.32 7.04 10.58
N ASP A 126 0.77 8.02 11.36
CA ASP A 126 0.56 9.45 11.02
C ASP A 126 1.12 9.81 9.65
N TRP A 127 2.28 9.23 9.28
CA TRP A 127 2.89 9.37 7.96
C TRP A 127 1.97 8.87 6.84
N TYR A 128 1.23 7.80 7.10
CA TYR A 128 0.33 7.17 6.13
C TYR A 128 -0.82 8.11 5.78
N LEU A 129 -1.47 8.69 6.79
CA LEU A 129 -2.52 9.67 6.58
C LEU A 129 -2.02 10.90 5.83
N LEU A 130 -0.83 11.40 6.21
CA LEU A 130 -0.21 12.56 5.58
C LEU A 130 0.06 12.30 4.09
N ASP A 131 0.77 11.20 3.79
CA ASP A 131 1.24 10.90 2.45
C ASP A 131 0.05 10.58 1.52
N TRP A 132 -0.93 9.77 1.97
CA TRP A 132 -2.08 9.37 1.16
C TRP A 132 -3.16 10.43 1.01
N ALA A 133 -3.58 11.05 2.11
CA ALA A 133 -4.76 11.91 2.11
C ALA A 133 -4.45 13.39 1.87
N GLN A 134 -3.29 13.87 2.33
CA GLN A 134 -2.93 15.28 2.28
C GLN A 134 -1.96 15.64 1.16
N SER A 135 -1.55 14.66 0.36
CA SER A 135 -0.63 14.86 -0.75
C SER A 135 -1.09 14.17 -2.04
N THR A 136 -0.38 14.46 -3.12
CA THR A 136 -0.50 13.79 -4.43
C THR A 136 0.75 12.96 -4.73
N MET A 137 1.47 12.53 -3.70
CA MET A 137 2.63 11.66 -3.83
C MET A 137 2.21 10.30 -4.36
N THR A 138 3.07 9.69 -5.16
CA THR A 138 2.85 8.38 -5.77
C THR A 138 3.87 7.36 -5.28
N ILE A 139 3.49 6.10 -5.36
CA ILE A 139 4.36 4.95 -5.11
C ILE A 139 4.97 4.52 -6.43
N ASP A 140 6.29 4.38 -6.47
CA ASP A 140 7.05 3.80 -7.59
C ASP A 140 8.35 3.25 -6.99
N TYR A 141 8.50 1.93 -7.03
CA TYR A 141 9.70 1.22 -6.60
C TYR A 141 10.28 0.40 -7.74
N SER A 142 11.58 0.20 -7.73
CA SER A 142 12.23 -0.61 -8.74
C SER A 142 13.32 -1.51 -8.17
N ILE A 143 13.61 -2.60 -8.87
CA ILE A 143 14.84 -3.35 -8.71
C ILE A 143 15.91 -2.64 -9.53
N ASN A 144 16.77 -1.88 -8.83
CA ASN A 144 17.75 -1.03 -9.51
C ASN A 144 18.93 -1.85 -10.10
N SER A 145 19.42 -2.82 -9.35
CA SER A 145 20.54 -3.66 -9.78
C SER A 145 20.70 -4.91 -8.93
N LEU A 146 21.38 -5.91 -9.49
CA LEU A 146 21.73 -7.16 -8.85
C LEU A 146 23.17 -7.52 -9.21
N TYR A 147 23.95 -7.95 -8.23
CA TYR A 147 25.35 -8.34 -8.38
C TYR A 147 25.64 -9.63 -7.63
N GLY A 148 26.28 -10.60 -8.30
CA GLY A 148 26.87 -11.76 -7.64
C GLY A 148 28.24 -11.40 -7.04
N VAL A 149 28.47 -11.73 -5.77
CA VAL A 149 29.74 -11.52 -5.06
C VAL A 149 29.98 -12.72 -4.13
N ASP A 150 31.05 -13.46 -4.34
CA ASP A 150 31.51 -14.56 -3.46
C ASP A 150 30.38 -15.54 -3.05
N ASN A 151 29.66 -16.10 -4.02
CA ASN A 151 28.49 -16.98 -3.84
C ASN A 151 27.30 -16.35 -3.10
N LYS A 152 27.26 -15.02 -2.98
CA LYS A 152 26.13 -14.25 -2.45
C LYS A 152 25.59 -13.30 -3.52
N THR A 153 24.37 -12.85 -3.32
CA THR A 153 23.76 -11.86 -4.21
C THR A 153 23.46 -10.59 -3.44
N ARG A 154 23.97 -9.47 -3.98
CA ARG A 154 23.58 -8.13 -3.54
C ARG A 154 22.47 -7.62 -4.44
N VAL A 155 21.33 -7.29 -3.85
CA VAL A 155 20.19 -6.67 -4.53
C VAL A 155 20.06 -5.22 -4.06
N VAL A 156 19.91 -4.31 -5.01
CA VAL A 156 19.69 -2.88 -4.74
C VAL A 156 18.29 -2.52 -5.22
N LEU A 157 17.44 -2.11 -4.29
CA LEU A 157 16.12 -1.55 -4.58
C LEU A 157 16.20 -0.03 -4.60
N LYS A 158 15.35 0.61 -5.42
CA LYS A 158 15.24 2.05 -5.50
C LYS A 158 13.79 2.49 -5.32
N ARG A 159 13.57 3.49 -4.47
CA ARG A 159 12.32 4.24 -4.43
C ARG A 159 12.41 5.41 -5.40
N ILE A 160 11.57 5.41 -6.41
CA ILE A 160 11.45 6.45 -7.45
C ILE A 160 10.35 7.43 -7.04
N GLY A 161 9.21 6.90 -6.60
CA GLY A 161 8.09 7.70 -6.10
C GLY A 161 8.41 8.43 -4.80
N GLN A 162 7.64 9.47 -4.52
CA GLN A 162 7.82 10.28 -3.31
C GLN A 162 7.23 9.62 -2.07
N MET A 163 6.17 8.82 -2.23
CA MET A 163 5.52 8.10 -1.14
C MET A 163 6.34 6.86 -0.75
N GLY A 164 6.67 6.75 0.52
CA GLY A 164 7.31 5.56 1.07
C GLY A 164 6.29 4.51 1.48
N MET A 165 6.59 3.23 1.19
CA MET A 165 5.77 2.07 1.62
C MET A 165 6.69 0.94 2.12
N PRO A 166 6.22 0.08 3.03
CA PRO A 166 6.92 -1.18 3.29
C PRO A 166 6.90 -2.05 2.04
N ILE A 167 7.91 -2.90 1.87
CA ILE A 167 8.05 -3.73 0.68
C ILE A 167 7.93 -5.20 1.03
N ASP A 168 7.09 -5.92 0.32
CA ASP A 168 7.14 -7.36 0.21
C ASP A 168 7.99 -7.71 -1.03
N LEU A 169 9.05 -8.51 -0.82
CA LEU A 169 9.98 -8.91 -1.87
C LEU A 169 10.01 -10.43 -1.96
N ARG A 170 9.90 -10.96 -3.16
CA ARG A 170 10.04 -12.38 -3.46
C ARG A 170 11.28 -12.64 -4.29
N VAL A 171 12.02 -13.68 -3.92
CA VAL A 171 13.13 -14.24 -4.70
C VAL A 171 12.78 -15.67 -5.06
N GLU A 172 12.73 -15.96 -6.34
CA GLU A 172 12.45 -17.28 -6.91
C GLU A 172 13.76 -17.91 -7.37
N LEU A 173 14.05 -19.14 -6.97
CA LEU A 173 15.25 -19.84 -7.34
C LEU A 173 15.01 -20.79 -8.51
N LEU A 174 16.07 -21.17 -9.23
CA LEU A 174 16.01 -22.11 -10.35
C LEU A 174 15.53 -23.51 -9.93
N ASN A 175 15.73 -23.89 -8.66
CA ASN A 175 15.26 -25.18 -8.11
C ASN A 175 13.78 -25.16 -7.69
N GLY A 176 13.08 -24.02 -7.87
CA GLY A 176 11.68 -23.81 -7.50
C GLY A 176 11.46 -23.34 -6.05
N GLU A 177 12.52 -23.17 -5.27
CA GLU A 177 12.42 -22.60 -3.92
C GLU A 177 12.06 -21.11 -3.99
N ILE A 178 11.27 -20.65 -3.01
CA ILE A 178 10.81 -19.26 -2.92
C ILE A 178 11.24 -18.69 -1.56
N LEU A 179 11.89 -17.54 -1.58
CA LEU A 179 12.27 -16.77 -0.41
C LEU A 179 11.46 -15.48 -0.39
N ASP A 180 10.63 -15.32 0.64
CA ASP A 180 9.83 -14.12 0.84
C ASP A 180 10.43 -13.25 1.95
N TYR A 181 10.53 -11.95 1.70
CA TYR A 181 11.05 -10.95 2.62
C TYR A 181 10.03 -9.83 2.82
N ASN A 182 10.00 -9.27 4.03
CA ASN A 182 9.30 -8.03 4.32
C ASN A 182 10.31 -6.97 4.77
N ILE A 183 10.29 -5.81 4.14
CA ILE A 183 11.14 -4.66 4.43
C ILE A 183 10.26 -3.55 4.99
N PRO A 184 10.17 -3.39 6.33
CA PRO A 184 9.39 -2.31 6.93
C PRO A 184 10.05 -0.96 6.69
N MET A 185 9.32 0.13 6.91
CA MET A 185 9.91 1.47 6.96
C MET A 185 10.23 1.89 8.39
N THR A 186 11.27 2.71 8.56
CA THR A 186 11.63 3.26 9.87
C THR A 186 10.52 4.11 10.49
N LYS A 187 9.67 4.78 9.68
CA LYS A 187 8.53 5.57 10.13
C LYS A 187 7.46 4.73 10.87
N MET A 188 7.35 3.44 10.54
CA MET A 188 6.34 2.54 11.13
C MET A 188 6.68 2.13 12.56
N ARG A 189 7.94 2.23 12.99
CA ARG A 189 8.47 1.74 14.28
C ARG A 189 8.15 0.27 14.57
N GLY A 190 7.97 -0.52 13.52
CA GLY A 190 7.66 -1.95 13.58
C GLY A 190 7.42 -2.51 12.19
N SER A 191 6.86 -3.71 12.13
CA SER A 191 6.46 -4.40 10.90
C SER A 191 5.09 -5.03 11.04
N LYS A 192 4.40 -5.24 9.92
CA LYS A 192 3.18 -6.07 9.92
C LYS A 192 3.51 -7.50 10.33
N PRO A 193 2.55 -8.23 10.91
CA PRO A 193 2.70 -9.67 11.13
C PRO A 193 2.93 -10.40 9.80
N VAL A 194 3.92 -11.28 9.75
CA VAL A 194 4.20 -12.14 8.60
C VAL A 194 4.30 -13.59 9.07
N SER A 195 3.77 -14.53 8.29
CA SER A 195 3.76 -15.95 8.65
C SER A 195 4.98 -16.71 8.13
N SER A 196 5.48 -16.36 6.95
CA SER A 196 6.55 -17.10 6.25
C SER A 196 7.67 -16.20 5.71
N SER A 197 7.48 -14.90 5.69
CA SER A 197 8.50 -13.97 5.20
C SER A 197 9.53 -13.64 6.26
N THR A 198 10.78 -13.48 5.86
CA THR A 198 11.83 -12.95 6.73
C THR A 198 11.73 -11.44 6.81
N VAL A 199 11.59 -10.89 8.02
CA VAL A 199 11.60 -9.44 8.24
C VAL A 199 13.03 -8.93 8.19
N LEU A 200 13.32 -8.02 7.26
CA LEU A 200 14.62 -7.39 7.10
C LEU A 200 14.73 -6.09 7.88
N LYS A 201 15.93 -5.50 7.89
CA LYS A 201 16.17 -4.18 8.49
C LYS A 201 15.26 -3.13 7.82
N SER A 202 14.66 -2.26 8.62
CA SER A 202 13.77 -1.22 8.12
C SER A 202 14.46 -0.28 7.14
N TRP A 203 13.77 0.05 6.06
CA TRP A 203 14.22 1.04 5.08
C TRP A 203 14.00 2.46 5.63
N SER A 204 15.06 3.27 5.63
CA SER A 204 14.94 4.68 5.97
C SER A 204 14.25 5.44 4.84
N TRP A 205 13.16 6.14 5.17
CA TRP A 205 12.44 6.98 4.20
C TRP A 205 13.30 8.08 3.56
N ALA A 206 14.36 8.52 4.26
CA ALA A 206 15.27 9.54 3.76
C ALA A 206 16.27 9.01 2.70
N LYS A 207 16.38 7.68 2.56
CA LYS A 207 17.30 7.07 1.60
C LYS A 207 16.52 6.55 0.39
N PRO A 208 16.88 6.96 -0.84
CA PRO A 208 16.20 6.46 -2.05
C PRO A 208 16.59 5.02 -2.41
N TYR A 209 17.66 4.48 -1.84
CA TYR A 209 18.14 3.13 -2.11
C TYR A 209 18.12 2.26 -0.86
N TYR A 210 17.86 0.97 -1.07
CA TYR A 210 17.96 -0.09 -0.07
C TYR A 210 18.79 -1.23 -0.62
N GLU A 211 19.72 -1.73 0.19
CA GLU A 211 20.58 -2.84 -0.17
C GLU A 211 20.31 -4.03 0.75
N LEU A 212 20.13 -5.20 0.15
CA LEU A 212 20.07 -6.46 0.87
C LEU A 212 21.05 -7.46 0.28
N TRP A 213 21.51 -8.36 1.15
CA TRP A 213 22.35 -9.47 0.78
C TRP A 213 21.58 -10.77 0.95
N ILE A 214 21.65 -11.62 -0.06
CA ILE A 214 21.06 -12.95 -0.07
C ILE A 214 22.21 -13.95 -0.11
N ASP A 215 22.21 -14.91 0.83
CA ASP A 215 23.27 -15.94 0.92
C ASP A 215 23.09 -17.04 -0.15
N ILE A 216 22.88 -16.64 -1.39
CA ILE A 216 22.68 -17.49 -2.57
C ILE A 216 23.42 -16.86 -3.74
N ASP A 217 24.13 -17.70 -4.52
CA ASP A 217 24.77 -17.25 -5.78
C ASP A 217 23.70 -16.75 -6.76
N SER A 218 23.95 -15.62 -7.36
CA SER A 218 23.05 -15.00 -8.36
C SER A 218 22.67 -15.92 -9.52
N LYS A 219 23.55 -16.85 -9.87
CA LYS A 219 23.30 -17.87 -10.91
C LYS A 219 22.15 -18.84 -10.57
N ASN A 220 21.80 -18.95 -9.28
CA ASN A 220 20.72 -19.82 -8.81
C ASN A 220 19.37 -19.06 -8.67
N ILE A 221 19.36 -17.75 -8.89
CA ILE A 221 18.14 -16.93 -8.84
C ILE A 221 17.52 -16.89 -10.23
N SER A 222 16.23 -17.17 -10.34
CA SER A 222 15.48 -17.07 -11.60
C SER A 222 14.76 -15.74 -11.74
N LYS A 223 14.23 -15.20 -10.60
CA LYS A 223 13.44 -13.97 -10.63
C LYS A 223 13.42 -13.30 -9.26
N ILE A 224 13.37 -11.98 -9.26
CA ILE A 224 13.08 -11.17 -8.08
C ILE A 224 11.86 -10.29 -8.36
N THR A 225 10.95 -10.15 -7.40
CA THR A 225 9.70 -9.39 -7.57
C THR A 225 9.40 -8.57 -6.32
N ILE A 226 9.23 -7.27 -6.48
CA ILE A 226 8.62 -6.37 -5.49
C ILE A 226 7.10 -6.54 -5.59
N ASP A 227 6.42 -6.61 -4.44
CA ASP A 227 4.96 -6.79 -4.38
C ASP A 227 4.46 -7.96 -5.24
N PRO A 228 4.84 -9.20 -4.92
CA PRO A 228 4.54 -10.37 -5.75
C PRO A 228 3.04 -10.66 -5.90
N LYS A 229 2.19 -10.05 -5.07
CA LYS A 229 0.74 -10.18 -5.13
C LYS A 229 0.05 -9.04 -5.89
N ASN A 230 0.79 -8.02 -6.34
CA ASN A 230 0.26 -6.81 -6.98
C ASN A 230 -0.79 -6.07 -6.12
N GLU A 231 -0.58 -6.03 -4.82
CA GLU A 231 -1.45 -5.35 -3.86
C GLU A 231 -1.09 -3.86 -3.69
N MET A 232 0.19 -3.51 -3.89
CA MET A 232 0.67 -2.12 -3.76
C MET A 232 0.19 -1.26 -4.94
N ALA A 233 -0.16 0.00 -4.67
CA ALA A 233 -0.55 0.97 -5.69
C ALA A 233 0.67 1.61 -6.38
N ASP A 234 1.62 0.78 -6.79
CA ASP A 234 2.78 1.20 -7.57
C ASP A 234 2.36 1.57 -8.99
N ILE A 235 2.71 2.80 -9.41
CA ILE A 235 2.27 3.36 -10.69
C ILE A 235 3.05 2.81 -11.89
N ASN A 236 4.16 2.12 -11.64
CA ASN A 236 5.01 1.54 -12.70
C ASN A 236 5.46 0.12 -12.36
N ARG A 237 4.54 -0.82 -12.41
CA ARG A 237 4.82 -2.23 -12.10
C ARG A 237 5.81 -2.93 -13.02
N ASN A 238 6.17 -2.31 -14.16
CA ASN A 238 7.13 -2.88 -15.11
C ASN A 238 8.57 -2.88 -14.58
N ASN A 239 8.89 -2.07 -13.58
CA ASN A 239 10.20 -2.01 -12.94
C ASN A 239 10.27 -2.78 -11.61
N ASN A 240 9.16 -3.43 -11.19
CA ASN A 240 9.05 -4.17 -9.93
C ASN A 240 9.61 -5.59 -10.00
N TYR A 241 10.06 -6.05 -11.15
CA TYR A 241 10.63 -7.40 -11.28
C TYR A 241 11.87 -7.42 -12.15
N LEU A 242 12.72 -8.40 -11.89
CA LEU A 242 13.91 -8.73 -12.67
C LEU A 242 13.92 -10.24 -12.91
N VAL A 243 14.01 -10.65 -14.15
CA VAL A 243 14.21 -12.04 -14.58
C VAL A 243 15.69 -12.18 -14.98
N LEU A 244 16.34 -13.26 -14.53
CA LEU A 244 17.77 -13.53 -14.70
C LEU A 244 18.02 -14.68 -15.67
#